data_06e1acd379bdb16cc65eea813f33c5f3
#
_entry.id   06e1acd379bdb16cc65eea813f33c5f3
#
_cell.length_a   1.000
_cell.length_b   1.000
_cell.length_c   1.000
_cell.angle_alpha   90.00
_cell.angle_beta   90.00
_cell.angle_gamma   90.00
#
_symmetry.space_group_name_H-M   'P 1'
#
loop_
_entity.id
_entity.type
_entity.pdbx_description
1 polymer ?
#
loop_
_entity_poly.entity_id
_entity_poly.type
_entity_poly.pdbx_seq_one_letter_code
_entity_poly.pdbx_strand_id
1 'polypeptide(L)'
;MLLDENYQTIYAALELELAKLYQIQNMYDEYISRLSSIVKDFPNTKESAESSFLLGETALIKDRDFDKALKLYAVVRSEFRTSLFIKSAQLRLKEINAHSKLKDEYELWLNNSLIDTSSKTSKKSLNIKSIPKMLYGLAELESLHFNNNDSATVYIDQLINLKNNKHLLPKALY
;
A
#
# COMPACT_ATOMS: atom_id res chain seq x y z
N MET A 1 27.21 -29.96 -3.84
CA MET A 1 28.22 -29.02 -3.38
C MET A 1 27.53 -28.10 -2.40
N LEU A 2 27.71 -28.32 -1.07
CA LEU A 2 27.18 -27.44 -0.05
C LEU A 2 27.96 -26.12 -0.18
N LEU A 3 27.30 -25.09 -0.68
CA LEU A 3 27.81 -23.73 -0.60
C LEU A 3 27.93 -23.41 0.89
N ASP A 4 29.12 -23.08 1.34
CA ASP A 4 29.39 -22.64 2.69
C ASP A 4 28.43 -21.48 3.03
N GLU A 5 27.82 -21.45 4.23
CA GLU A 5 26.87 -20.44 4.65
C GLU A 5 27.39 -19.01 4.45
N ASN A 6 28.69 -18.80 4.57
CA ASN A 6 29.35 -17.53 4.29
C ASN A 6 29.18 -17.08 2.83
N TYR A 7 29.28 -18.02 1.87
CA TYR A 7 29.09 -17.71 0.46
C TYR A 7 27.61 -17.35 0.16
N GLN A 8 26.65 -18.03 0.77
CA GLN A 8 25.23 -17.72 0.59
C GLN A 8 24.91 -16.29 0.99
N THR A 9 25.44 -15.82 2.14
CA THR A 9 25.23 -14.44 2.61
C THR A 9 25.83 -13.41 1.66
N ILE A 10 27.04 -13.69 1.13
CA ILE A 10 27.71 -12.80 0.17
C ILE A 10 26.93 -12.73 -1.15
N TYR A 11 26.47 -13.88 -1.66
CA TYR A 11 25.68 -13.92 -2.90
C TYR A 11 24.36 -13.20 -2.75
N ALA A 12 23.61 -13.39 -1.65
CA ALA A 12 22.37 -12.67 -1.40
C ALA A 12 22.58 -11.15 -1.39
N ALA A 13 23.66 -10.68 -0.75
CA ALA A 13 23.99 -9.26 -0.70
C ALA A 13 24.36 -8.72 -2.09
N LEU A 14 25.15 -9.44 -2.88
CA LEU A 14 25.50 -9.02 -4.25
C LEU A 14 24.26 -8.97 -5.16
N GLU A 15 23.39 -9.98 -5.10
CA GLU A 15 22.16 -10.01 -5.88
C GLU A 15 21.23 -8.85 -5.49
N LEU A 16 21.17 -8.47 -4.21
CA LEU A 16 20.37 -7.34 -3.76
C LEU A 16 20.92 -6.00 -4.29
N GLU A 17 22.25 -5.80 -4.23
CA GLU A 17 22.87 -4.60 -4.80
C GLU A 17 22.71 -4.55 -6.33
N LEU A 18 22.80 -5.68 -7.02
CA LEU A 18 22.52 -5.76 -8.45
C LEU A 18 21.04 -5.41 -8.77
N ALA A 19 20.09 -5.90 -7.95
CA ALA A 19 18.69 -5.52 -8.09
C ALA A 19 18.52 -4.00 -7.96
N LYS A 20 19.13 -3.37 -6.96
CA LYS A 20 19.08 -1.90 -6.78
C LYS A 20 19.66 -1.14 -7.98
N LEU A 21 20.71 -1.67 -8.61
CA LEU A 21 21.26 -1.08 -9.85
C LEU A 21 20.25 -1.14 -11.00
N TYR A 22 19.54 -2.26 -11.18
CA TYR A 22 18.47 -2.35 -12.16
C TYR A 22 17.35 -1.35 -11.90
N GLN A 23 16.98 -1.13 -10.63
CA GLN A 23 16.00 -0.11 -10.27
C GLN A 23 16.44 1.29 -10.71
N ILE A 24 17.71 1.67 -10.48
CA ILE A 24 18.29 2.96 -10.88
C ILE A 24 18.28 3.12 -12.40
N GLN A 25 18.49 2.02 -13.13
CA GLN A 25 18.47 2.00 -14.60
C GLN A 25 17.08 1.91 -15.19
N ASN A 26 16.01 1.92 -14.37
CA ASN A 26 14.62 1.72 -14.76
C ASN A 26 14.33 0.37 -15.44
N MET A 27 15.16 -0.64 -15.19
CA MET A 27 15.01 -2.01 -15.66
C MET A 27 14.16 -2.80 -14.66
N TYR A 28 12.84 -2.53 -14.66
CA TYR A 28 11.96 -3.01 -13.59
C TYR A 28 11.70 -4.50 -13.60
N ASP A 29 11.66 -5.13 -14.77
CA ASP A 29 11.45 -6.57 -14.88
C ASP A 29 12.63 -7.34 -14.29
N GLU A 30 13.86 -6.90 -14.58
CA GLU A 30 15.08 -7.45 -14.00
C GLU A 30 15.16 -7.19 -12.51
N TYR A 31 14.78 -6.00 -12.05
CA TYR A 31 14.70 -5.64 -10.64
C TYR A 31 13.77 -6.60 -9.89
N ILE A 32 12.52 -6.77 -10.33
CA ILE A 32 11.54 -7.65 -9.71
C ILE A 32 11.99 -9.11 -9.77
N SER A 33 12.54 -9.55 -10.89
CA SER A 33 13.06 -10.90 -11.07
C SER A 33 14.16 -11.21 -10.06
N ARG A 34 15.13 -10.30 -9.87
CA ARG A 34 16.22 -10.47 -8.91
C ARG A 34 15.72 -10.50 -7.47
N LEU A 35 14.87 -9.56 -7.06
CA LEU A 35 14.29 -9.56 -5.73
C LEU A 35 13.50 -10.85 -5.44
N SER A 36 12.76 -11.34 -6.42
CA SER A 36 12.00 -12.60 -6.30
C SER A 36 12.92 -13.81 -6.16
N SER A 37 14.05 -13.83 -6.89
CA SER A 37 15.07 -14.87 -6.76
C SER A 37 15.70 -14.84 -5.37
N ILE A 38 16.01 -13.66 -4.81
CA ILE A 38 16.58 -13.53 -3.46
C ILE A 38 15.64 -14.14 -2.40
N VAL A 39 14.35 -13.80 -2.46
CA VAL A 39 13.36 -14.36 -1.52
C VAL A 39 13.26 -15.88 -1.62
N LYS A 40 13.36 -16.43 -2.83
CA LYS A 40 13.25 -17.86 -3.09
C LYS A 40 14.53 -18.63 -2.72
N ASP A 41 15.69 -18.11 -3.12
CA ASP A 41 16.95 -18.84 -3.11
C ASP A 41 17.75 -18.61 -1.81
N PHE A 42 17.49 -17.50 -1.10
CA PHE A 42 18.16 -17.11 0.14
C PHE A 42 17.16 -16.79 1.26
N PRO A 43 16.20 -17.69 1.58
CA PRO A 43 15.18 -17.42 2.60
C PRO A 43 15.81 -17.25 4.00
N ASN A 44 15.10 -16.58 4.89
CA ASN A 44 15.50 -16.31 6.27
C ASN A 44 16.80 -15.47 6.40
N THR A 45 17.07 -14.62 5.43
CA THR A 45 18.21 -13.69 5.44
C THR A 45 17.71 -12.24 5.57
N LYS A 46 18.61 -11.32 5.93
CA LYS A 46 18.28 -9.88 5.94
C LYS A 46 17.98 -9.37 4.53
N GLU A 47 18.63 -9.94 3.52
CA GLU A 47 18.43 -9.63 2.10
C GLU A 47 17.06 -10.10 1.61
N SER A 48 16.61 -11.27 2.04
CA SER A 48 15.25 -11.76 1.74
C SER A 48 14.18 -10.89 2.37
N ALA A 49 14.36 -10.45 3.63
CA ALA A 49 13.45 -9.54 4.28
C ALA A 49 13.39 -8.16 3.60
N GLU A 50 14.53 -7.61 3.18
CA GLU A 50 14.60 -6.37 2.42
C GLU A 50 13.95 -6.54 1.05
N SER A 51 14.24 -7.63 0.34
CA SER A 51 13.66 -7.93 -0.97
C SER A 51 12.13 -8.07 -0.89
N SER A 52 11.61 -8.74 0.13
CA SER A 52 10.18 -8.85 0.37
C SER A 52 9.53 -7.48 0.60
N PHE A 53 10.19 -6.59 1.35
CA PHE A 53 9.71 -5.21 1.55
C PHE A 53 9.70 -4.43 0.23
N LEU A 54 10.78 -4.48 -0.55
CA LEU A 54 10.91 -3.77 -1.83
C LEU A 54 9.92 -4.27 -2.89
N LEU A 55 9.67 -5.58 -2.95
CA LEU A 55 8.60 -6.17 -3.77
C LEU A 55 7.22 -5.66 -3.32
N GLY A 56 7.01 -5.52 -2.00
CA GLY A 56 5.80 -4.93 -1.44
C GLY A 56 5.58 -3.48 -1.88
N GLU A 57 6.64 -2.66 -1.84
CA GLU A 57 6.58 -1.26 -2.34
C GLU A 57 6.25 -1.21 -3.85
N THR A 58 6.81 -2.11 -4.64
CA THR A 58 6.51 -2.19 -6.08
C THR A 58 5.04 -2.58 -6.31
N ALA A 59 4.57 -3.63 -5.61
CA ALA A 59 3.18 -4.07 -5.71
C ALA A 59 2.19 -2.96 -5.26
N LEU A 60 2.52 -2.22 -4.20
CA LEU A 60 1.67 -1.15 -3.68
C LEU A 60 1.62 0.07 -4.62
N ILE A 61 2.80 0.57 -5.03
CA ILE A 61 2.91 1.88 -5.69
C ILE A 61 2.76 1.76 -7.20
N LYS A 62 3.37 0.75 -7.83
CA LYS A 62 3.33 0.59 -9.28
C LYS A 62 2.19 -0.28 -9.77
N ASP A 63 2.08 -1.49 -9.20
CA ASP A 63 1.10 -2.48 -9.65
C ASP A 63 -0.30 -2.18 -9.12
N ARG A 64 -0.40 -1.39 -8.02
CA ARG A 64 -1.65 -1.13 -7.28
C ARG A 64 -2.31 -2.42 -6.80
N ASP A 65 -1.52 -3.46 -6.58
CA ASP A 65 -1.95 -4.75 -6.05
C ASP A 65 -1.79 -4.78 -4.52
N PHE A 66 -2.82 -4.31 -3.83
CA PHE A 66 -2.86 -4.25 -2.37
C PHE A 66 -2.76 -5.63 -1.71
N ASP A 67 -3.37 -6.66 -2.32
CA ASP A 67 -3.36 -8.01 -1.76
C ASP A 67 -1.97 -8.63 -1.83
N LYS A 68 -1.28 -8.45 -2.95
CA LYS A 68 0.13 -8.86 -3.12
C LYS A 68 1.04 -8.10 -2.16
N ALA A 69 0.85 -6.79 -2.04
CA ALA A 69 1.61 -5.95 -1.13
C ALA A 69 1.45 -6.39 0.34
N LEU A 70 0.21 -6.65 0.79
CA LEU A 70 -0.07 -7.15 2.13
C LEU A 70 0.67 -8.45 2.44
N LYS A 71 0.67 -9.41 1.51
CA LYS A 71 1.38 -10.69 1.66
C LYS A 71 2.89 -10.49 1.79
N LEU A 72 3.46 -9.62 0.95
CA LEU A 72 4.90 -9.34 0.94
C LEU A 72 5.36 -8.61 2.20
N TYR A 73 4.60 -7.63 2.71
CA TYR A 73 4.93 -6.97 3.97
C TYR A 73 4.78 -7.88 5.19
N ALA A 74 3.80 -8.80 5.17
CA ALA A 74 3.56 -9.71 6.28
C ALA A 74 4.73 -10.67 6.54
N VAL A 75 5.45 -11.09 5.49
CA VAL A 75 6.57 -12.04 5.61
C VAL A 75 7.90 -11.40 6.03
N VAL A 76 8.05 -10.07 5.96
CA VAL A 76 9.31 -9.38 6.29
C VAL A 76 9.87 -9.78 7.66
N ARG A 77 9.00 -9.88 8.68
CA ARG A 77 9.42 -10.25 10.03
C ARG A 77 9.79 -11.73 10.15
N SER A 78 9.13 -12.61 9.42
CA SER A 78 9.46 -14.05 9.42
C SER A 78 10.74 -14.33 8.67
N GLU A 79 11.03 -13.59 7.59
CA GLU A 79 12.27 -13.69 6.86
C GLU A 79 13.48 -13.28 7.71
N PHE A 80 13.38 -12.20 8.49
CA PHE A 80 14.46 -11.80 9.37
C PHE A 80 13.97 -11.01 10.57
N ARG A 81 14.02 -11.61 11.76
CA ARG A 81 13.41 -11.07 12.99
C ARG A 81 13.96 -9.72 13.47
N THR A 82 15.16 -9.35 13.05
CA THR A 82 15.82 -8.07 13.38
C THR A 82 15.95 -7.14 12.19
N SER A 83 15.18 -7.38 11.11
CA SER A 83 15.19 -6.53 9.91
C SER A 83 14.82 -5.10 10.25
N LEU A 84 15.56 -4.16 9.65
CA LEU A 84 15.28 -2.72 9.75
C LEU A 84 13.92 -2.35 9.11
N PHE A 85 13.42 -3.17 8.20
CA PHE A 85 12.19 -2.93 7.44
C PHE A 85 10.91 -3.34 8.18
N ILE A 86 11.00 -4.00 9.34
CA ILE A 86 9.82 -4.49 10.09
C ILE A 86 8.86 -3.34 10.44
N LYS A 87 9.39 -2.23 10.94
CA LYS A 87 8.54 -1.07 11.33
C LYS A 87 7.85 -0.45 10.12
N SER A 88 8.59 -0.30 9.02
CA SER A 88 8.06 0.23 7.76
C SER A 88 7.00 -0.71 7.17
N ALA A 89 7.26 -2.01 7.12
CA ALA A 89 6.29 -3.02 6.67
C ALA A 89 5.01 -3.01 7.52
N GLN A 90 5.14 -2.92 8.86
CA GLN A 90 3.98 -2.82 9.75
C GLN A 90 3.18 -1.52 9.53
N LEU A 91 3.85 -0.41 9.23
CA LEU A 91 3.18 0.84 8.89
C LEU A 91 2.39 0.69 7.58
N ARG A 92 3.02 0.14 6.52
CA ARG A 92 2.36 -0.14 5.24
C ARG A 92 1.13 -1.04 5.39
N LEU A 93 1.22 -2.10 6.20
CA LEU A 93 0.07 -2.95 6.51
C LEU A 93 -1.09 -2.17 7.14
N LYS A 94 -0.80 -1.26 8.07
CA LYS A 94 -1.83 -0.40 8.69
C LYS A 94 -2.45 0.58 7.69
N GLU A 95 -1.64 1.20 6.84
CA GLU A 95 -2.07 2.15 5.82
C GLU A 95 -2.98 1.49 4.78
N ILE A 96 -2.60 0.31 4.26
CA ILE A 96 -3.42 -0.45 3.31
C ILE A 96 -4.76 -0.86 3.94
N ASN A 97 -4.72 -1.38 5.18
CA ASN A 97 -5.95 -1.78 5.88
C ASN A 97 -6.86 -0.57 6.19
N ALA A 98 -6.27 0.59 6.53
CA ALA A 98 -7.03 1.81 6.72
C ALA A 98 -7.68 2.29 5.42
N HIS A 99 -6.94 2.25 4.31
CA HIS A 99 -7.46 2.59 2.98
C HIS A 99 -8.61 1.67 2.57
N SER A 100 -8.44 0.35 2.68
CA SER A 100 -9.49 -0.63 2.34
C SER A 100 -10.75 -0.37 3.15
N LYS A 101 -10.61 -0.20 4.47
CA LYS A 101 -11.75 0.08 5.35
C LYS A 101 -12.50 1.36 4.97
N LEU A 102 -11.77 2.46 4.72
CA LEU A 102 -12.38 3.73 4.31
C LEU A 102 -13.08 3.60 2.95
N LYS A 103 -12.48 2.87 2.02
CA LYS A 103 -13.03 2.63 0.70
C LYS A 103 -14.32 1.80 0.78
N ASP A 104 -14.32 0.70 1.54
CA ASP A 104 -15.49 -0.15 1.74
C ASP A 104 -16.65 0.65 2.38
N GLU A 105 -16.36 1.45 3.42
CA GLU A 105 -17.36 2.30 4.07
C GLU A 105 -17.93 3.34 3.10
N TYR A 106 -17.10 3.92 2.24
CA TYR A 106 -17.53 4.90 1.24
C TYR A 106 -18.37 4.25 0.12
N GLU A 107 -17.97 3.08 -0.38
CA GLU A 107 -18.74 2.32 -1.39
C GLU A 107 -20.11 1.88 -0.84
N LEU A 108 -20.18 1.44 0.41
CA LEU A 108 -21.45 1.13 1.07
C LEU A 108 -22.36 2.36 1.14
N TRP A 109 -21.81 3.53 1.43
CA TRP A 109 -22.59 4.76 1.42
C TRP A 109 -23.10 5.10 0.02
N LEU A 110 -22.26 5.01 -1.01
CA LEU A 110 -22.66 5.25 -2.41
C LEU A 110 -23.81 4.33 -2.82
N ASN A 111 -23.67 3.03 -2.57
CA ASN A 111 -24.69 2.05 -2.93
C ASN A 111 -26.03 2.32 -2.22
N ASN A 112 -25.99 2.64 -0.92
CA ASN A 112 -27.21 2.98 -0.17
C ASN A 112 -27.86 4.28 -0.65
N SER A 113 -27.09 5.28 -1.05
CA SER A 113 -27.63 6.53 -1.57
C SER A 113 -28.28 6.40 -2.96
N LEU A 114 -27.84 5.43 -3.77
CA LEU A 114 -28.44 5.11 -5.06
C LEU A 114 -29.76 4.31 -4.94
N ILE A 115 -29.89 3.49 -3.90
CA ILE A 115 -31.10 2.67 -3.66
C ILE A 115 -32.24 3.49 -3.05
N ASP A 116 -31.95 4.58 -2.34
CA ASP A 116 -32.92 5.41 -1.59
C ASP A 116 -33.89 6.22 -2.48
N THR A 117 -33.83 6.09 -3.82
CA THR A 117 -34.82 6.65 -4.74
C THR A 117 -36.08 5.79 -4.91
N SER A 118 -36.14 4.56 -4.36
CA SER A 118 -37.22 3.61 -4.64
C SER A 118 -37.89 2.91 -3.44
N SER A 119 -37.42 3.05 -2.19
CA SER A 119 -38.13 2.41 -1.07
C SER A 119 -37.86 3.06 0.30
N LYS A 120 -38.99 3.42 0.99
CA LYS A 120 -39.00 3.92 2.37
C LYS A 120 -38.92 2.78 3.39
N THR A 121 -37.76 2.09 3.52
CA THR A 121 -37.61 1.10 4.59
C THR A 121 -36.23 1.19 5.24
N SER A 122 -36.29 1.48 6.56
CA SER A 122 -35.22 1.40 7.59
C SER A 122 -33.82 1.85 7.19
N LYS A 123 -33.62 3.17 7.26
CA LYS A 123 -32.30 3.81 7.26
C LYS A 123 -31.51 3.40 8.49
N LYS A 124 -30.54 2.52 8.35
CA LYS A 124 -29.34 2.61 9.18
C LYS A 124 -28.63 3.87 8.68
N SER A 125 -28.87 5.02 9.32
CA SER A 125 -28.30 6.31 8.91
C SER A 125 -26.78 6.22 9.06
N LEU A 126 -26.08 5.89 7.97
CA LEU A 126 -24.68 6.16 7.89
C LEU A 126 -24.51 7.66 8.18
N ASN A 127 -23.73 7.96 9.20
CA ASN A 127 -23.60 9.33 9.69
C ASN A 127 -22.99 10.20 8.58
N ILE A 128 -23.83 10.92 7.83
CA ILE A 128 -23.43 11.75 6.68
C ILE A 128 -22.26 12.68 7.02
N LYS A 129 -22.13 13.06 8.31
CA LYS A 129 -21.01 13.88 8.81
C LYS A 129 -19.64 13.20 8.70
N SER A 130 -19.59 11.88 8.53
CA SER A 130 -18.33 11.14 8.40
C SER A 130 -17.78 11.07 6.97
N ILE A 131 -18.62 11.28 5.95
CA ILE A 131 -18.26 11.16 4.53
C ILE A 131 -17.14 12.12 4.11
N PRO A 132 -17.20 13.43 4.45
CA PRO A 132 -16.10 14.31 4.13
C PRO A 132 -14.78 13.87 4.76
N LYS A 133 -14.81 13.26 5.96
CA LYS A 133 -13.61 12.72 6.62
C LYS A 133 -13.10 11.47 5.93
N MET A 134 -13.97 10.60 5.41
CA MET A 134 -13.56 9.42 4.65
C MET A 134 -12.89 9.82 3.35
N LEU A 135 -13.48 10.72 2.57
CA LEU A 135 -12.91 11.22 1.32
C LEU A 135 -11.57 11.91 1.54
N TYR A 136 -11.47 12.74 2.58
CA TYR A 136 -10.21 13.38 2.94
C TYR A 136 -9.14 12.35 3.34
N GLY A 137 -9.49 11.36 4.15
CA GLY A 137 -8.59 10.29 4.57
C GLY A 137 -8.13 9.40 3.40
N LEU A 138 -9.01 9.10 2.44
CA LEU A 138 -8.64 8.40 1.21
C LEU A 138 -7.68 9.23 0.36
N ALA A 139 -7.96 10.52 0.17
CA ALA A 139 -7.09 11.42 -0.58
C ALA A 139 -5.69 11.54 0.08
N GLU A 140 -5.63 11.66 1.41
CA GLU A 140 -4.39 11.73 2.17
C GLU A 140 -3.56 10.45 2.00
N LEU A 141 -4.18 9.27 2.15
CA LEU A 141 -3.49 7.99 1.94
C LEU A 141 -2.98 7.83 0.52
N GLU A 142 -3.80 8.15 -0.49
CA GLU A 142 -3.41 8.05 -1.90
C GLU A 142 -2.25 8.99 -2.24
N SER A 143 -2.30 10.26 -1.81
CA SER A 143 -1.27 11.24 -2.15
C SER A 143 0.02 11.03 -1.35
N LEU A 144 -0.08 10.96 -0.01
CA LEU A 144 1.11 11.01 0.87
C LEU A 144 1.76 9.64 1.08
N HIS A 145 0.98 8.56 1.04
CA HIS A 145 1.48 7.23 1.38
C HIS A 145 1.61 6.30 0.17
N PHE A 146 0.74 6.45 -0.84
CA PHE A 146 0.73 5.57 -2.01
C PHE A 146 1.23 6.25 -3.29
N ASN A 147 1.65 7.52 -3.18
CA ASN A 147 2.19 8.33 -4.29
C ASN A 147 1.28 8.33 -5.54
N ASN A 148 -0.04 8.38 -5.32
CA ASN A 148 -1.05 8.38 -6.37
C ASN A 148 -1.91 9.66 -6.33
N ASN A 149 -1.38 10.71 -6.92
CA ASN A 149 -2.03 12.02 -6.94
C ASN A 149 -3.31 12.03 -7.80
N ASP A 150 -3.40 11.18 -8.82
CA ASP A 150 -4.58 11.11 -9.68
C ASP A 150 -5.79 10.63 -8.88
N SER A 151 -5.65 9.52 -8.15
CA SER A 151 -6.72 9.03 -7.25
C SER A 151 -7.03 10.01 -6.12
N ALA A 152 -6.00 10.63 -5.55
CA ALA A 152 -6.18 11.65 -4.51
C ALA A 152 -7.02 12.82 -5.02
N THR A 153 -6.74 13.32 -6.23
CA THR A 153 -7.50 14.41 -6.86
C THR A 153 -8.97 14.04 -7.02
N VAL A 154 -9.28 12.82 -7.45
CA VAL A 154 -10.67 12.35 -7.59
C VAL A 154 -11.42 12.44 -6.24
N TYR A 155 -10.80 12.01 -5.13
CA TYR A 155 -11.42 12.09 -3.80
C TYR A 155 -11.56 13.55 -3.32
N ILE A 156 -10.59 14.41 -3.62
CA ILE A 156 -10.67 15.85 -3.31
C ILE A 156 -11.80 16.52 -4.10
N ASP A 157 -11.95 16.25 -5.39
CA ASP A 157 -13.03 16.79 -6.21
C ASP A 157 -14.40 16.35 -5.69
N GLN A 158 -14.55 15.10 -5.30
CA GLN A 158 -15.76 14.61 -4.65
C GLN A 158 -16.02 15.33 -3.32
N LEU A 159 -14.98 15.56 -2.52
CA LEU A 159 -15.06 16.30 -1.26
C LEU A 159 -15.53 17.74 -1.48
N ILE A 160 -14.98 18.44 -2.48
CA ILE A 160 -15.32 19.82 -2.82
C ILE A 160 -16.79 19.93 -3.24
N ASN A 161 -17.30 18.95 -3.97
CA ASN A 161 -18.67 18.91 -4.46
C ASN A 161 -19.71 18.58 -3.38
N LEU A 162 -19.30 18.15 -2.17
CA LEU A 162 -20.22 17.91 -1.05
C LEU A 162 -20.67 19.22 -0.40
N LYS A 163 -21.99 19.35 -0.14
CA LYS A 163 -22.59 20.57 0.46
C LYS A 163 -22.15 20.85 1.91
N ASN A 164 -21.59 19.88 2.64
CA ASN A 164 -21.31 19.95 4.08
C ASN A 164 -19.81 19.72 4.45
N ASN A 165 -18.89 20.34 3.73
CA ASN A 165 -17.45 20.12 3.88
C ASN A 165 -16.62 21.33 4.33
N LYS A 166 -17.27 22.44 4.68
CA LYS A 166 -16.64 23.76 4.94
C LYS A 166 -15.39 23.73 5.85
N HIS A 167 -15.35 22.82 6.83
CA HIS A 167 -14.22 22.71 7.78
C HIS A 167 -13.02 21.92 7.25
N LEU A 168 -13.18 21.15 6.16
CA LEU A 168 -12.11 20.37 5.52
C LEU A 168 -11.59 21.02 4.23
N LEU A 169 -12.37 21.91 3.61
CA LEU A 169 -11.97 22.60 2.38
C LEU A 169 -10.60 23.28 2.48
N PRO A 170 -10.27 24.03 3.55
CA PRO A 170 -8.93 24.64 3.63
C PRO A 170 -7.80 23.63 3.63
N LYS A 171 -8.00 22.43 4.23
CA LYS A 171 -7.02 21.36 4.26
C LYS A 171 -6.90 20.61 2.94
N ALA A 172 -7.98 20.55 2.17
CA ALA A 172 -8.03 19.86 0.88
C ALA A 172 -7.42 20.69 -0.27
N LEU A 173 -7.32 22.01 -0.10
CA LEU A 173 -6.80 22.95 -1.10
C LEU A 173 -5.32 23.27 -0.94
N TYR A 174 -4.69 22.87 0.15
CA TYR A 174 -3.25 23.00 0.42
C TYR A 174 -2.55 21.64 0.47
#